data_d01f9655936c0fa64bf5051f25ff4faf
#
_entry.id   d01f9655936c0fa64bf5051f25ff4faf
#
_cell.length_a   1.000
_cell.length_b   1.000
_cell.length_c   1.000
_cell.angle_alpha   90.00
_cell.angle_beta   90.00
_cell.angle_gamma   90.00
#
_symmetry.space_group_name_H-M   'P 1'
#
loop_
_entity.id
_entity.type
_entity.pdbx_description
1 polymer ?
#
loop_
_entity_poly.entity_id
_entity_poly.type
_entity_poly.pdbx_seq_one_letter_code
_entity_poly.pdbx_strand_id
1 'polypeptide(L)'
;MERPYDYESITTLDISKKKLKELPSWVSECKKLEILNCNYNKITHLYNLPQKLKELNCSYNNITHLDNLPQTLDLIDCSNNPLKYDFVPTLENIRKYNNQNNQNKLQE
;
A
#
# COMPACT_ATOMS: atom_id res chain seq x y z
N MET A 1 -2.18 -18.33 -1.45
CA MET A 1 -3.47 -17.62 -1.64
C MET A 1 -3.77 -17.50 -3.12
N GLU A 2 -4.92 -17.97 -3.52
CA GLU A 2 -5.27 -18.02 -4.93
C GLU A 2 -5.90 -16.71 -5.41
N ARG A 3 -5.62 -16.36 -6.66
CA ARG A 3 -6.25 -15.21 -7.31
C ARG A 3 -7.76 -15.45 -7.44
N PRO A 4 -8.62 -14.48 -7.05
CA PRO A 4 -10.05 -14.62 -7.23
C PRO A 4 -10.41 -14.77 -8.72
N TYR A 5 -11.41 -15.58 -9.03
CA TYR A 5 -11.81 -15.79 -10.42
C TYR A 5 -12.33 -14.48 -11.06
N ASP A 6 -12.87 -13.57 -10.23
CA ASP A 6 -13.47 -12.29 -10.67
C ASP A 6 -12.51 -11.10 -10.50
N TYR A 7 -11.19 -11.37 -10.45
CA TYR A 7 -10.16 -10.37 -10.16
C TYR A 7 -10.23 -9.14 -11.08
N GLU A 8 -10.74 -9.29 -12.30
CA GLU A 8 -10.82 -8.18 -13.26
C GLU A 8 -11.93 -7.18 -12.93
N SER A 9 -12.90 -7.58 -12.13
CA SER A 9 -14.08 -6.76 -11.84
C SER A 9 -14.21 -6.32 -10.39
N ILE A 10 -13.48 -6.92 -9.45
CA ILE A 10 -13.61 -6.57 -8.04
C ILE A 10 -13.14 -5.14 -7.78
N THR A 11 -13.86 -4.45 -6.93
CA THR A 11 -13.53 -3.10 -6.47
C THR A 11 -13.05 -3.08 -5.02
N THR A 12 -13.31 -4.13 -4.26
CA THR A 12 -12.88 -4.27 -2.86
C THR A 12 -12.21 -5.62 -2.65
N LEU A 13 -11.17 -5.63 -1.82
CA LEU A 13 -10.44 -6.86 -1.50
C LEU A 13 -10.02 -6.83 -0.05
N ASP A 14 -10.37 -7.89 0.69
CA ASP A 14 -9.95 -8.08 2.07
C ASP A 14 -9.05 -9.33 2.15
N ILE A 15 -7.76 -9.10 2.38
CA ILE A 15 -6.76 -10.13 2.59
C ILE A 15 -6.11 -9.99 3.96
N SER A 16 -6.87 -9.49 4.93
CA SER A 16 -6.40 -9.31 6.30
C SER A 16 -6.23 -10.64 7.03
N LYS A 17 -5.37 -10.64 8.05
CA LYS A 17 -5.19 -11.78 8.97
C LYS A 17 -4.83 -13.09 8.27
N LYS A 18 -3.94 -13.02 7.28
CA LYS A 18 -3.51 -14.19 6.48
C LYS A 18 -2.04 -14.57 6.69
N LYS A 19 -1.36 -13.91 7.62
CA LYS A 19 0.09 -14.12 7.87
C LYS A 19 0.95 -13.89 6.63
N LEU A 20 0.52 -12.99 5.75
CA LEU A 20 1.23 -12.66 4.54
C LEU A 20 2.50 -11.87 4.85
N LYS A 21 3.62 -12.23 4.21
CA LYS A 21 4.87 -11.47 4.27
C LYS A 21 4.97 -10.43 3.16
N GLU A 22 4.17 -10.60 2.11
CA GLU A 22 4.06 -9.66 1.00
C GLU A 22 2.68 -9.79 0.37
N LEU A 23 2.28 -8.81 -0.41
CA LEU A 23 1.03 -8.90 -1.15
C LEU A 23 1.15 -10.01 -2.20
N PRO A 24 0.08 -10.78 -2.42
CA PRO A 24 0.08 -11.72 -3.55
C PRO A 24 0.33 -10.97 -4.86
N SER A 25 1.10 -11.58 -5.76
CA SER A 25 1.49 -10.93 -7.02
C SER A 25 0.30 -10.53 -7.89
N TRP A 26 -0.81 -11.24 -7.78
CA TRP A 26 -2.01 -10.96 -8.57
C TRP A 26 -2.78 -9.72 -8.12
N VAL A 27 -2.46 -9.14 -6.96
CA VAL A 27 -3.13 -7.91 -6.49
C VAL A 27 -2.98 -6.79 -7.52
N SER A 28 -1.81 -6.67 -8.15
CA SER A 28 -1.58 -5.67 -9.19
C SER A 28 -2.43 -5.89 -10.45
N GLU A 29 -2.96 -7.08 -10.63
CA GLU A 29 -3.82 -7.42 -11.77
C GLU A 29 -5.28 -7.02 -11.54
N CYS A 30 -5.63 -6.65 -10.30
CA CYS A 30 -6.98 -6.19 -9.97
C CYS A 30 -7.14 -4.72 -10.38
N LYS A 31 -7.33 -4.48 -11.69
CA LYS A 31 -7.25 -3.14 -12.28
C LYS A 31 -8.37 -2.19 -11.85
N LYS A 32 -9.47 -2.71 -11.34
CA LYS A 32 -10.61 -1.92 -10.86
C LYS A 32 -10.65 -1.78 -9.34
N LEU A 33 -9.64 -2.30 -8.63
CA LEU A 33 -9.64 -2.29 -7.19
C LEU A 33 -9.53 -0.86 -6.66
N GLU A 34 -10.45 -0.50 -5.78
CA GLU A 34 -10.51 0.82 -5.15
C GLU A 34 -10.22 0.75 -3.65
N ILE A 35 -10.57 -0.36 -2.98
CA ILE A 35 -10.39 -0.52 -1.55
C ILE A 35 -9.64 -1.82 -1.28
N LEU A 36 -8.48 -1.69 -0.62
CA LEU A 36 -7.66 -2.83 -0.21
C LEU A 36 -7.49 -2.82 1.29
N ASN A 37 -7.87 -3.93 1.94
CA ASN A 37 -7.60 -4.17 3.33
C ASN A 37 -6.60 -5.32 3.45
N CYS A 38 -5.37 -5.00 3.85
CA CYS A 38 -4.31 -5.98 4.12
C CYS A 38 -3.78 -5.87 5.56
N ASN A 39 -4.61 -5.41 6.49
CA ASN A 39 -4.21 -5.25 7.87
C ASN A 39 -3.94 -6.61 8.55
N TYR A 40 -3.24 -6.57 9.69
CA TYR A 40 -2.93 -7.74 10.48
C TYR A 40 -2.24 -8.85 9.67
N ASN A 41 -1.17 -8.46 8.98
CA ASN A 41 -0.27 -9.38 8.29
C ASN A 41 1.16 -9.17 8.79
N LYS A 42 2.15 -9.66 8.05
CA LYS A 42 3.58 -9.50 8.35
C LYS A 42 4.31 -8.82 7.20
N ILE A 43 3.60 -7.97 6.48
CA ILE A 43 4.11 -7.31 5.27
C ILE A 43 5.18 -6.30 5.66
N THR A 44 6.31 -6.32 4.95
CA THR A 44 7.39 -5.36 5.13
C THR A 44 7.39 -4.28 4.04
N HIS A 45 6.92 -4.60 2.85
CA HIS A 45 6.88 -3.67 1.71
C HIS A 45 5.59 -3.88 0.91
N LEU A 46 5.06 -2.79 0.40
CA LEU A 46 3.89 -2.83 -0.48
C LEU A 46 4.34 -2.55 -1.91
N TYR A 47 4.53 -3.61 -2.70
CA TYR A 47 4.93 -3.51 -4.09
C TYR A 47 3.73 -3.61 -5.01
N ASN A 48 3.75 -2.85 -6.10
CA ASN A 48 2.80 -3.01 -7.21
C ASN A 48 1.33 -2.87 -6.79
N LEU A 49 1.03 -1.84 -6.00
CA LEU A 49 -0.35 -1.53 -5.67
C LEU A 49 -1.15 -1.17 -6.93
N PRO A 50 -2.43 -1.55 -7.00
CA PRO A 50 -3.27 -1.18 -8.13
C PRO A 50 -3.38 0.33 -8.28
N GLN A 51 -3.34 0.83 -9.52
CA GLN A 51 -3.20 2.26 -9.80
C GLN A 51 -4.49 3.07 -9.66
N LYS A 52 -5.64 2.41 -9.44
CA LYS A 52 -6.91 3.08 -9.18
C LYS A 52 -7.31 3.02 -7.70
N LEU A 53 -6.41 2.55 -6.84
CA LEU A 53 -6.70 2.38 -5.43
C LEU A 53 -6.99 3.73 -4.77
N LYS A 54 -8.08 3.79 -4.02
CA LYS A 54 -8.54 4.99 -3.30
C LYS A 54 -8.36 4.88 -1.80
N GLU A 55 -8.53 3.68 -1.23
CA GLU A 55 -8.40 3.44 0.19
C GLU A 55 -7.50 2.24 0.44
N LEU A 56 -6.56 2.42 1.36
CA LEU A 56 -5.61 1.37 1.75
C LEU A 56 -5.58 1.27 3.27
N ASN A 57 -5.89 0.09 3.79
CA ASN A 57 -5.66 -0.23 5.18
C ASN A 57 -4.53 -1.26 5.26
N CYS A 58 -3.34 -0.80 5.69
CA CYS A 58 -2.17 -1.63 5.89
C CYS A 58 -1.70 -1.59 7.35
N SER A 59 -2.60 -1.29 8.28
CA SER A 59 -2.29 -1.23 9.70
C SER A 59 -1.88 -2.61 10.24
N TYR A 60 -1.12 -2.61 11.34
CA TYR A 60 -0.66 -3.84 11.98
C TYR A 60 0.11 -4.75 11.01
N ASN A 61 1.19 -4.21 10.49
CA ASN A 61 2.15 -4.92 9.65
C ASN A 61 3.58 -4.60 10.13
N ASN A 62 4.58 -4.92 9.33
CA ASN A 62 6.00 -4.66 9.62
C ASN A 62 6.60 -3.67 8.61
N ILE A 63 5.81 -2.73 8.15
CA ILE A 63 6.21 -1.76 7.13
C ILE A 63 7.08 -0.68 7.77
N THR A 64 8.22 -0.37 7.14
CA THR A 64 9.10 0.71 7.59
C THR A 64 9.00 1.96 6.71
N HIS A 65 8.65 1.80 5.44
CA HIS A 65 8.50 2.90 4.47
C HIS A 65 7.36 2.60 3.51
N LEU A 66 6.73 3.67 3.05
CA LEU A 66 5.62 3.61 2.10
C LEU A 66 6.02 4.37 0.83
N ASP A 67 6.57 3.63 -0.14
CA ASP A 67 7.00 4.20 -1.41
C ASP A 67 5.97 3.93 -2.50
N ASN A 68 5.98 4.76 -3.54
CA ASN A 68 5.18 4.52 -4.75
C ASN A 68 3.69 4.32 -4.50
N LEU A 69 3.11 5.11 -3.60
CA LEU A 69 1.68 5.08 -3.37
C LEU A 69 0.93 5.56 -4.62
N PRO A 70 -0.19 4.91 -5.00
CA PRO A 70 -0.98 5.38 -6.13
C PRO A 70 -1.44 6.83 -5.93
N GLN A 71 -1.41 7.62 -6.99
CA GLN A 71 -1.84 9.02 -6.93
C GLN A 71 -3.33 9.17 -6.67
N THR A 72 -4.10 8.15 -6.98
CA THR A 72 -5.55 8.08 -6.73
C THR A 72 -5.91 7.89 -5.27
N LEU A 73 -4.93 7.52 -4.43
CA LEU A 73 -5.17 7.20 -3.03
C LEU A 73 -5.63 8.45 -2.26
N ASP A 74 -6.76 8.34 -1.58
CA ASP A 74 -7.35 9.42 -0.76
C ASP A 74 -7.25 9.14 0.74
N LEU A 75 -7.22 7.86 1.12
CA LEU A 75 -7.26 7.45 2.52
C LEU A 75 -6.27 6.32 2.75
N ILE A 76 -5.46 6.46 3.80
CA ILE A 76 -4.54 5.41 4.23
C ILE A 76 -4.62 5.24 5.75
N ASP A 77 -4.69 3.99 6.21
CA ASP A 77 -4.41 3.64 7.58
C ASP A 77 -3.14 2.79 7.61
N CYS A 78 -2.05 3.40 8.05
CA CYS A 78 -0.75 2.74 8.18
C CYS A 78 -0.29 2.67 9.64
N SER A 79 -1.22 2.78 10.59
CA SER A 79 -0.93 2.72 12.01
C SER A 79 -0.37 1.36 12.43
N ASN A 80 0.33 1.34 13.56
CA ASN A 80 0.89 0.10 14.11
C ASN A 80 1.83 -0.63 13.13
N ASN A 81 2.70 0.17 12.52
CA ASN A 81 3.82 -0.29 11.72
C ASN A 81 5.10 0.39 12.25
N PRO A 82 6.27 -0.26 12.14
CA PRO A 82 7.53 0.35 12.57
C PRO A 82 8.06 1.36 11.54
N LEU A 83 7.23 2.34 11.17
CA LEU A 83 7.61 3.36 10.19
C LEU A 83 8.82 4.17 10.68
N LYS A 84 9.79 4.37 9.79
CA LYS A 84 11.04 5.06 10.09
C LYS A 84 11.03 6.50 9.57
N TYR A 85 9.89 7.18 9.74
CA TYR A 85 9.79 8.60 9.43
C TYR A 85 9.98 9.42 10.71
N ASP A 86 10.56 10.59 10.57
CA ASP A 86 10.72 11.56 11.68
C ASP A 86 9.62 12.63 11.68
N PHE A 87 8.51 12.35 10.99
CA PHE A 87 7.33 13.21 10.91
C PHE A 87 6.08 12.36 11.15
N VAL A 88 4.94 13.03 11.39
CA VAL A 88 3.65 12.35 11.50
C VAL A 88 3.29 11.75 10.12
N PRO A 89 3.07 10.43 10.03
CA PRO A 89 2.91 9.76 8.74
C PRO A 89 1.50 9.90 8.16
N THR A 90 1.11 11.12 7.86
CA THR A 90 -0.11 11.39 7.09
C THR A 90 0.19 11.12 5.60
N LEU A 91 -0.85 10.89 4.83
CA LEU A 91 -0.69 10.70 3.39
C LEU A 91 0.01 11.89 2.74
N GLU A 92 -0.35 13.12 3.15
CA GLU A 92 0.28 14.33 2.64
C GLU A 92 1.78 14.36 2.93
N ASN A 93 2.17 14.08 4.18
CA ASN A 93 3.57 14.13 4.61
C ASN A 93 4.39 13.01 3.93
N ILE A 94 3.84 11.84 3.79
CA ILE A 94 4.49 10.72 3.10
C ILE A 94 4.75 11.09 1.62
N ARG A 95 3.76 11.67 0.97
CA ARG A 95 3.89 12.11 -0.43
C ARG A 95 4.96 13.19 -0.59
N LYS A 96 5.02 14.15 0.32
CA LYS A 96 6.07 15.18 0.31
C LYS A 96 7.46 14.54 0.42
N TYR A 97 7.62 13.64 1.36
CA TYR A 97 8.87 12.93 1.56
C TYR A 97 9.28 12.15 0.29
N ASN A 98 8.35 11.41 -0.28
CA ASN A 98 8.62 10.62 -1.49
C ASN A 98 8.99 11.50 -2.67
N ASN A 99 8.32 12.62 -2.85
CA ASN A 99 8.61 13.57 -3.93
C ASN A 99 9.98 14.20 -3.78
N GLN A 100 10.37 14.61 -2.58
CA GLN A 100 11.69 15.17 -2.31
C GLN A 100 12.80 14.17 -2.59
N ASN A 101 12.63 12.92 -2.18
CA ASN A 101 13.62 11.88 -2.42
C ASN A 101 13.74 11.56 -3.92
N ASN A 102 12.66 11.55 -4.65
CA ASN A 102 12.68 11.33 -6.09
C ASN A 102 13.41 12.47 -6.81
N GLN A 103 13.19 13.73 -6.40
CA GLN A 103 13.88 14.89 -6.96
C GLN A 103 15.39 14.83 -6.67
N ASN A 104 15.77 14.43 -5.45
CA ASN A 104 17.18 14.28 -5.09
C ASN A 104 17.86 13.21 -5.94
N LYS A 105 17.19 12.12 -6.21
CA LYS A 105 17.71 11.07 -7.09
C LYS A 105 17.92 11.57 -8.52
N LEU A 106 17.05 12.42 -9.01
CA LEU A 106 17.17 12.99 -10.37
C LEU A 106 18.32 13.99 -10.49
N GLN A 107 18.77 14.59 -9.39
CA GLN A 107 19.87 15.55 -9.36
C GLN A 107 21.24 14.89 -9.25
N GLU A 108 21.29 13.63 -8.91
CA GLU A 108 22.51 12.84 -8.85
C GLU A 108 22.91 12.32 -10.23
#